data_bb9c77fac89c0a9a48957ee861a6058e
#
_entry.id   bb9c77fac89c0a9a48957ee861a6058e
#
_cell.length_a   1.000
_cell.length_b   1.000
_cell.length_c   1.000
_cell.angle_alpha   90.00
_cell.angle_beta   90.00
_cell.angle_gamma   90.00
#
_symmetry.space_group_name_H-M   'P 1'
#
loop_
_entity.id
_entity.type
_entity.pdbx_description
1 polymer ?
#
loop_
_entity_poly.entity_id
_entity_poly.type
_entity_poly.pdbx_seq_one_letter_code
_entity_poly.pdbx_strand_id
1 'polypeptide(L)'
;MLRRSLVLPLSLAACPVSWAAAQRAAPAGPARDVPAAVARAPRFEVEMMWPKPMPNRWILGSSTGVAVDARDHIFVVHLTDSFNQRTEMGSATTPPTGECCTPAPNVLEFDAGGTLVNHWGGPGAGYDWPEQNAGIAVDDSGYVWIGGAGGQDSRILKFTRDGKFVAEFGKQPPAPTLAAAPGRGADTAYQGVSPGRGGRGRGARVVKPSLPPNSTSMESFGGPAGFAFDTKAGEVFVADGYRNHRVAVIDMQTGAIKRFWGAYGKPPVDADSARYSPSNAAAKQFGPVRCVELAKDGLLYVCDPQNDRIQVFKKDGSFVTEKTIMPNTLGLGAVWDIALSRDPQQAYLYVADGQNMQIHVLDRKTLAVLRSFGDGGRQPGQFYAPHSLATDSKGNLYTTETYEGKRVQKFDYKGVAPVTAKDPAVVWPSKASGGKR
;
A
#
# COMPACT_ATOMS: atom_id res chain seq x y z
N MET A 1 -15.72 -45.68 -79.06
CA MET A 1 -16.41 -47.00 -79.36
C MET A 1 -16.83 -47.57 -78.00
N LEU A 2 -18.08 -47.94 -77.94
CA LEU A 2 -18.84 -48.77 -77.04
C LEU A 2 -18.85 -48.50 -75.50
N ARG A 3 -20.02 -48.05 -75.11
CA ARG A 3 -20.64 -48.12 -73.77
C ARG A 3 -20.78 -49.55 -73.26
N ARG A 4 -20.61 -49.79 -72.01
CA ARG A 4 -21.36 -50.84 -71.30
C ARG A 4 -21.82 -50.34 -69.92
N SER A 5 -23.15 -50.26 -69.78
CA SER A 5 -23.89 -50.03 -68.56
C SER A 5 -23.92 -51.33 -67.77
N LEU A 6 -23.69 -51.24 -66.43
CA LEU A 6 -23.98 -52.32 -65.49
C LEU A 6 -25.06 -51.87 -64.54
N VAL A 7 -26.17 -52.58 -64.54
CA VAL A 7 -27.32 -52.45 -63.62
C VAL A 7 -27.02 -53.36 -62.43
N LEU A 8 -27.14 -52.84 -61.20
CA LEU A 8 -27.16 -53.63 -59.97
C LEU A 8 -28.54 -53.54 -59.34
N PRO A 9 -29.01 -54.66 -58.77
CA PRO A 9 -30.40 -54.73 -58.22
C PRO A 9 -30.49 -54.13 -56.80
N LEU A 10 -31.64 -53.48 -56.55
CA LEU A 10 -32.09 -52.98 -55.27
C LEU A 10 -32.58 -54.16 -54.41
N SER A 11 -31.91 -54.40 -53.27
CA SER A 11 -32.43 -55.26 -52.19
C SER A 11 -33.06 -54.41 -51.09
N LEU A 12 -34.36 -54.50 -50.96
CA LEU A 12 -35.10 -53.95 -49.83
C LEU A 12 -34.84 -54.81 -48.57
N ALA A 13 -34.16 -54.22 -47.55
CA ALA A 13 -34.11 -54.77 -46.21
C ALA A 13 -35.14 -54.01 -45.36
N ALA A 14 -36.12 -54.76 -44.89
CA ALA A 14 -37.11 -54.26 -43.90
C ALA A 14 -36.48 -54.16 -42.52
N CYS A 15 -36.43 -52.97 -41.94
CA CYS A 15 -36.14 -52.73 -40.53
C CYS A 15 -37.41 -52.86 -39.67
N PRO A 16 -37.37 -53.59 -38.54
CA PRO A 16 -38.46 -53.58 -37.61
C PRO A 16 -38.48 -52.26 -36.80
N VAL A 17 -39.60 -51.58 -36.83
CA VAL A 17 -39.83 -50.38 -35.99
C VAL A 17 -40.17 -50.88 -34.59
N SER A 18 -39.21 -50.74 -33.65
CA SER A 18 -39.47 -50.87 -32.22
C SER A 18 -40.08 -49.59 -31.68
N TRP A 19 -41.30 -49.64 -31.26
CA TRP A 19 -41.99 -48.54 -30.51
C TRP A 19 -41.37 -48.47 -29.10
N ALA A 20 -40.39 -47.56 -28.87
CA ALA A 20 -40.03 -47.14 -27.55
C ALA A 20 -40.99 -46.03 -27.11
N ALA A 21 -41.76 -46.33 -26.09
CA ALA A 21 -42.63 -45.36 -25.45
C ALA A 21 -41.78 -44.23 -24.87
N ALA A 22 -41.87 -43.03 -25.44
CA ALA A 22 -41.24 -41.85 -24.88
C ALA A 22 -41.96 -41.50 -23.56
N GLN A 23 -41.30 -41.80 -22.44
CA GLN A 23 -41.69 -41.25 -21.13
C GLN A 23 -41.46 -39.76 -21.19
N ARG A 24 -42.50 -38.96 -21.22
CA ARG A 24 -42.46 -37.52 -21.03
C ARG A 24 -41.95 -37.25 -19.63
N ALA A 25 -40.74 -36.69 -19.52
CA ALA A 25 -40.23 -36.12 -18.29
C ALA A 25 -41.20 -35.04 -17.84
N ALA A 26 -41.64 -35.10 -16.59
CA ALA A 26 -42.43 -34.06 -15.97
C ALA A 26 -41.69 -32.69 -16.10
N PRO A 27 -42.38 -31.58 -16.33
CA PRO A 27 -41.76 -30.27 -16.37
C PRO A 27 -41.07 -30.02 -15.04
N ALA A 28 -39.76 -29.72 -15.07
CA ALA A 28 -39.03 -29.24 -13.91
C ALA A 28 -39.77 -28.04 -13.32
N GLY A 29 -40.17 -28.14 -12.07
CA GLY A 29 -40.77 -27.02 -11.36
C GLY A 29 -39.85 -25.82 -11.42
N PRO A 30 -40.38 -24.59 -11.27
CA PRO A 30 -39.57 -23.37 -11.35
C PRO A 30 -38.40 -23.49 -10.39
N ALA A 31 -37.20 -23.28 -10.92
CA ALA A 31 -35.97 -23.19 -10.10
C ALA A 31 -36.26 -22.17 -8.99
N ARG A 32 -36.19 -22.60 -7.75
CA ARG A 32 -36.26 -21.67 -6.62
C ARG A 32 -35.09 -20.75 -6.79
N ASP A 33 -35.34 -19.47 -7.04
CA ASP A 33 -34.30 -18.43 -6.98
C ASP A 33 -33.70 -18.49 -5.57
N VAL A 34 -32.55 -19.10 -5.46
CA VAL A 34 -31.73 -18.99 -4.26
C VAL A 34 -31.24 -17.55 -4.27
N PRO A 35 -31.63 -16.72 -3.29
CA PRO A 35 -31.16 -15.34 -3.26
C PRO A 35 -29.64 -15.33 -3.36
N ALA A 36 -29.06 -14.55 -4.25
CA ALA A 36 -27.64 -14.37 -4.32
C ALA A 36 -27.12 -14.00 -2.92
N ALA A 37 -26.12 -14.73 -2.42
CA ALA A 37 -25.59 -14.49 -1.09
C ALA A 37 -25.17 -13.02 -0.99
N VAL A 38 -25.76 -12.29 -0.03
CA VAL A 38 -25.42 -10.88 0.19
C VAL A 38 -23.96 -10.79 0.58
N ALA A 39 -23.17 -9.99 -0.16
CA ALA A 39 -21.77 -9.78 0.15
C ALA A 39 -21.61 -9.32 1.61
N ARG A 40 -20.58 -9.81 2.28
CA ARG A 40 -20.26 -9.46 3.66
C ARG A 40 -18.87 -8.82 3.71
N ALA A 41 -18.71 -7.80 4.55
CA ALA A 41 -17.44 -7.11 4.70
C ALA A 41 -17.21 -6.66 6.16
N PRO A 42 -15.94 -6.47 6.56
CA PRO A 42 -15.55 -5.85 7.81
C PRO A 42 -16.25 -4.51 8.05
N ARG A 43 -16.59 -4.27 9.32
CA ARG A 43 -17.09 -2.99 9.83
C ARG A 43 -16.12 -2.43 10.84
N PHE A 44 -16.05 -1.11 10.87
CA PHE A 44 -15.15 -0.38 11.73
C PHE A 44 -15.89 0.73 12.48
N GLU A 45 -15.36 1.07 13.64
CA GLU A 45 -15.74 2.25 14.40
C GLU A 45 -14.49 3.09 14.65
N VAL A 46 -14.54 4.38 14.33
CA VAL A 46 -13.36 5.24 14.51
C VAL A 46 -13.12 5.50 16.00
N GLU A 47 -11.88 5.28 16.47
CA GLU A 47 -11.45 5.63 17.81
C GLU A 47 -11.04 7.11 17.86
N MET A 48 -11.91 7.96 18.38
CA MET A 48 -11.77 9.42 18.26
C MET A 48 -10.60 10.00 19.07
N MET A 49 -10.15 9.31 20.12
CA MET A 49 -9.11 9.78 21.03
C MET A 49 -7.80 9.00 20.90
N TRP A 50 -7.59 8.37 19.74
CA TRP A 50 -6.35 7.67 19.43
C TRP A 50 -5.55 8.43 18.34
N PRO A 51 -4.22 8.62 18.50
CA PRO A 51 -3.44 8.39 19.72
C PRO A 51 -3.72 9.44 20.80
N LYS A 52 -3.31 9.14 22.02
CA LYS A 52 -3.37 10.10 23.13
C LYS A 52 -2.42 11.29 22.87
N PRO A 53 -2.66 12.45 23.49
CA PRO A 53 -1.77 13.59 23.35
C PRO A 53 -0.32 13.23 23.68
N MET A 54 0.59 13.66 22.80
CA MET A 54 2.03 13.43 22.96
C MET A 54 2.65 14.39 23.99
N PRO A 55 3.74 13.97 24.66
CA PRO A 55 4.48 14.83 25.57
C PRO A 55 5.21 15.97 24.81
N ASN A 56 5.83 16.87 25.56
CA ASN A 56 6.73 17.93 25.06
C ASN A 56 6.14 18.85 23.99
N ARG A 57 4.81 18.95 23.91
CA ARG A 57 4.11 19.68 22.84
C ARG A 57 4.52 19.22 21.43
N TRP A 58 4.84 17.93 21.30
CA TRP A 58 5.17 17.35 20.02
C TRP A 58 3.96 17.28 19.08
N ILE A 59 4.23 17.50 17.81
CA ILE A 59 3.25 17.35 16.73
C ILE A 59 3.76 16.41 15.65
N LEU A 60 2.80 15.72 15.01
CA LEU A 60 3.08 14.86 13.85
C LEU A 60 3.20 15.70 12.59
N GLY A 61 4.20 15.40 11.77
CA GLY A 61 4.29 15.85 10.38
C GLY A 61 3.52 14.94 9.43
N SER A 62 3.73 15.12 8.13
CA SER A 62 3.23 14.22 7.09
C SER A 62 3.60 12.78 7.44
N SER A 63 2.62 11.98 7.83
CA SER A 63 2.84 10.61 8.30
C SER A 63 2.85 9.68 7.09
N THR A 64 3.98 8.99 6.90
CA THR A 64 4.30 8.26 5.67
C THR A 64 4.31 6.75 5.82
N GLY A 65 4.28 6.25 7.04
CA GLY A 65 4.24 4.81 7.26
C GLY A 65 3.70 4.43 8.62
N VAL A 66 3.04 3.29 8.69
CA VAL A 66 2.58 2.64 9.93
C VAL A 66 2.87 1.15 9.86
N ALA A 67 3.34 0.58 10.96
CA ALA A 67 3.52 -0.86 11.14
C ALA A 67 3.00 -1.29 12.51
N VAL A 68 2.57 -2.53 12.62
CA VAL A 68 2.13 -3.14 13.88
C VAL A 68 2.99 -4.36 14.15
N ASP A 69 3.56 -4.44 15.35
CA ASP A 69 4.37 -5.59 15.76
C ASP A 69 3.53 -6.73 16.38
N ALA A 70 4.19 -7.84 16.69
CA ALA A 70 3.56 -9.02 17.28
C ALA A 70 2.96 -8.78 18.70
N ARG A 71 3.22 -7.63 19.33
CA ARG A 71 2.68 -7.22 20.62
C ARG A 71 1.55 -6.20 20.49
N ASP A 72 1.08 -5.95 19.28
CA ASP A 72 0.10 -4.90 18.94
C ASP A 72 0.60 -3.49 19.29
N HIS A 73 1.92 -3.23 19.21
CA HIS A 73 2.43 -1.88 19.28
C HIS A 73 2.51 -1.28 17.87
N ILE A 74 2.16 -0.02 17.77
CA ILE A 74 2.01 0.70 16.53
C ILE A 74 3.21 1.63 16.34
N PHE A 75 3.99 1.36 15.29
CA PHE A 75 5.10 2.18 14.87
C PHE A 75 4.66 3.13 13.77
N VAL A 76 4.97 4.40 13.92
CA VAL A 76 4.65 5.45 12.97
C VAL A 76 5.92 6.18 12.56
N VAL A 77 6.07 6.40 11.26
CA VAL A 77 7.13 7.25 10.72
C VAL A 77 6.53 8.45 10.03
N HIS A 78 7.13 9.63 10.26
CA HIS A 78 6.66 10.89 9.68
C HIS A 78 7.82 11.80 9.28
N LEU A 79 7.54 12.80 8.45
CA LEU A 79 8.49 13.79 7.98
C LEU A 79 8.58 14.96 8.96
N THR A 80 9.71 15.10 9.62
CA THR A 80 9.94 16.15 10.63
C THR A 80 10.19 17.54 10.02
N ASP A 81 10.36 17.62 8.71
CA ASP A 81 10.55 18.89 7.97
C ASP A 81 9.30 19.35 7.19
N SER A 82 8.17 18.62 7.32
CA SER A 82 6.92 18.91 6.61
C SER A 82 6.06 20.01 7.25
N PHE A 83 6.56 20.65 8.28
CA PHE A 83 5.81 21.68 9.03
C PHE A 83 5.90 23.07 8.42
N ASN A 84 4.81 23.83 8.55
CA ASN A 84 4.83 25.25 8.33
C ASN A 84 5.49 25.95 9.53
N GLN A 85 6.66 26.55 9.30
CA GLN A 85 7.45 27.20 10.36
C GLN A 85 6.73 28.35 11.05
N ARG A 86 5.78 29.01 10.38
CA ARG A 86 5.08 30.17 10.95
C ARG A 86 3.91 29.79 11.85
N THR A 87 3.25 28.67 11.54
CA THR A 87 1.96 28.33 12.16
C THR A 87 1.99 27.05 12.99
N GLU A 88 2.99 26.17 12.76
CA GLU A 88 2.98 24.85 13.39
C GLU A 88 4.14 24.60 14.35
N MET A 89 5.25 25.29 14.21
CA MET A 89 6.45 25.00 15.01
C MET A 89 7.13 26.26 15.58
N GLY A 90 6.35 27.13 16.14
CA GLY A 90 6.85 28.43 16.64
C GLY A 90 7.95 28.33 17.71
N SER A 91 7.90 27.31 18.59
CA SER A 91 8.93 27.11 19.61
C SER A 91 10.24 26.55 19.07
N ALA A 92 10.22 25.93 17.88
CA ALA A 92 11.41 25.35 17.23
C ALA A 92 12.10 26.30 16.24
N THR A 93 11.64 27.54 16.08
CA THR A 93 12.28 28.56 15.25
C THR A 93 13.37 29.30 16.01
N THR A 94 14.29 29.94 15.28
CA THR A 94 15.34 30.78 15.88
C THR A 94 15.30 32.19 15.28
N PRO A 95 14.94 33.24 16.07
CA PRO A 95 14.42 33.14 17.44
C PRO A 95 13.03 32.48 17.47
N PRO A 96 12.56 31.98 18.61
CA PRO A 96 11.20 31.43 18.74
C PRO A 96 10.14 32.46 18.39
N THR A 97 9.14 32.04 17.59
CA THR A 97 8.01 32.88 17.18
C THR A 97 6.73 32.57 17.97
N GLY A 98 6.78 31.57 18.85
CA GLY A 98 5.70 31.15 19.70
C GLY A 98 6.15 30.15 20.77
N GLU A 99 5.27 29.83 21.71
CA GLU A 99 5.55 28.86 22.79
C GLU A 99 5.21 27.42 22.43
N CYS A 100 4.54 27.17 21.32
CA CYS A 100 4.19 25.89 20.74
C CYS A 100 4.65 25.87 19.27
N CYS A 101 4.93 24.78 18.68
CA CYS A 101 5.15 23.40 19.09
C CYS A 101 6.48 22.93 18.50
N THR A 102 6.87 21.67 18.73
CA THR A 102 8.06 21.07 18.13
C THR A 102 7.71 19.81 17.35
N PRO A 103 8.41 19.50 16.24
CA PRO A 103 8.28 18.20 15.59
C PRO A 103 8.59 17.07 16.55
N ALA A 104 7.77 16.03 16.53
CA ALA A 104 8.10 14.77 17.21
C ALA A 104 9.32 14.12 16.57
N PRO A 105 10.04 13.20 17.25
CA PRO A 105 11.06 12.35 16.64
C PRO A 105 10.51 11.55 15.45
N ASN A 106 11.37 11.18 14.48
CA ASN A 106 10.95 10.58 13.21
C ASN A 106 10.14 9.29 13.36
N VAL A 107 10.46 8.48 14.36
CA VAL A 107 9.78 7.20 14.67
C VAL A 107 9.14 7.30 16.03
N LEU A 108 7.86 6.97 16.07
CA LEU A 108 7.04 6.93 17.29
C LEU A 108 6.47 5.53 17.46
N GLU A 109 6.50 5.02 18.68
CA GLU A 109 5.90 3.74 19.04
C GLU A 109 4.80 3.98 20.07
N PHE A 110 3.58 3.55 19.73
CA PHE A 110 2.42 3.63 20.60
C PHE A 110 2.00 2.23 21.07
N ASP A 111 1.50 2.13 22.27
CA ASP A 111 0.73 0.96 22.68
C ASP A 111 -0.65 0.92 21.98
N ALA A 112 -1.34 -0.22 22.05
CA ALA A 112 -2.67 -0.37 21.44
C ALA A 112 -3.72 0.62 21.99
N GLY A 113 -3.50 1.17 23.19
CA GLY A 113 -4.32 2.20 23.83
C GLY A 113 -3.98 3.62 23.40
N GLY A 114 -2.98 3.80 22.52
CA GLY A 114 -2.55 5.09 21.97
C GLY A 114 -1.59 5.87 22.85
N THR A 115 -1.03 5.28 23.90
CA THR A 115 0.02 5.90 24.71
C THR A 115 1.36 5.82 23.99
N LEU A 116 2.05 6.94 23.85
CA LEU A 116 3.43 6.94 23.30
C LEU A 116 4.35 6.25 24.33
N VAL A 117 4.97 5.14 23.92
CA VAL A 117 5.83 4.32 24.79
C VAL A 117 7.30 4.39 24.41
N ASN A 118 7.61 4.79 23.15
CA ASN A 118 8.98 4.96 22.68
C ASN A 118 9.05 5.94 21.52
N HIS A 119 10.22 6.54 21.32
CA HIS A 119 10.47 7.47 20.21
C HIS A 119 11.96 7.56 19.89
N TRP A 120 12.31 7.66 18.61
CA TRP A 120 13.69 7.72 18.14
C TRP A 120 13.76 8.12 16.65
N GLY A 121 14.94 8.04 16.05
CA GLY A 121 15.15 8.24 14.63
C GLY A 121 15.71 9.61 14.27
N GLY A 122 16.04 9.76 13.02
CA GLY A 122 16.79 10.90 12.50
C GLY A 122 18.26 10.55 12.24
N PRO A 123 19.06 11.53 11.77
CA PRO A 123 20.49 11.33 11.53
C PRO A 123 21.24 10.81 12.74
N GLY A 124 22.12 9.83 12.54
CA GLY A 124 22.91 9.19 13.61
C GLY A 124 24.26 8.73 13.14
N ALA A 125 25.03 8.15 14.05
CA ALA A 125 26.36 7.63 13.73
C ALA A 125 26.27 6.31 12.96
N GLY A 126 27.00 6.20 11.87
CA GLY A 126 27.18 4.96 11.11
C GLY A 126 26.11 4.70 10.04
N TYR A 127 25.17 5.60 9.83
CA TYR A 127 24.18 5.51 8.76
C TYR A 127 23.71 6.91 8.32
N ASP A 128 23.17 6.99 7.11
CA ASP A 128 22.47 8.18 6.63
C ASP A 128 20.96 7.97 6.72
N TRP A 129 20.28 8.82 7.51
CA TRP A 129 18.82 8.81 7.59
C TRP A 129 18.22 9.19 6.23
N PRO A 130 17.12 8.54 5.78
CA PRO A 130 16.49 8.88 4.51
C PRO A 130 16.13 10.37 4.40
N GLU A 131 16.33 10.95 3.21
CA GLU A 131 15.89 12.34 2.93
C GLU A 131 14.38 12.48 3.13
N GLN A 132 13.63 11.43 2.73
CA GLN A 132 12.20 11.32 2.94
C GLN A 132 11.87 9.87 3.34
N ASN A 133 11.77 9.60 4.63
CA ASN A 133 11.31 8.30 5.09
C ASN A 133 9.91 7.99 4.53
N ALA A 134 9.75 6.86 3.86
CA ALA A 134 8.53 6.52 3.12
C ALA A 134 7.85 5.25 3.61
N GLY A 135 8.57 4.32 4.17
CA GLY A 135 8.03 3.06 4.65
C GLY A 135 8.67 2.63 5.95
N ILE A 136 7.89 1.95 6.76
CA ILE A 136 8.32 1.31 8.01
C ILE A 136 7.67 -0.08 8.08
N ALA A 137 8.43 -1.07 8.51
CA ALA A 137 7.90 -2.39 8.83
C ALA A 137 8.64 -2.97 10.03
N VAL A 138 7.99 -3.90 10.74
CA VAL A 138 8.61 -4.62 11.87
C VAL A 138 8.61 -6.10 11.54
N ASP A 139 9.79 -6.73 11.58
CA ASP A 139 9.91 -8.16 11.32
C ASP A 139 9.53 -9.00 12.55
N ASP A 140 9.38 -10.32 12.37
CA ASP A 140 8.98 -11.26 13.43
C ASP A 140 9.95 -11.29 14.62
N SER A 141 11.19 -10.83 14.43
CA SER A 141 12.20 -10.71 15.48
C SER A 141 12.14 -9.36 16.20
N GLY A 142 11.27 -8.46 15.76
CA GLY A 142 11.07 -7.12 16.33
C GLY A 142 12.07 -6.07 15.84
N TYR A 143 12.84 -6.33 14.77
CA TYR A 143 13.63 -5.30 14.12
C TYR A 143 12.75 -4.39 13.27
N VAL A 144 13.08 -3.11 13.30
CA VAL A 144 12.38 -2.07 12.53
C VAL A 144 13.15 -1.77 11.26
N TRP A 145 12.47 -1.86 10.13
CA TRP A 145 13.02 -1.61 8.80
C TRP A 145 12.47 -0.30 8.27
N ILE A 146 13.35 0.56 7.74
CA ILE A 146 12.97 1.88 7.26
C ILE A 146 13.52 2.08 5.86
N GLY A 147 12.66 2.52 4.97
CA GLY A 147 12.99 2.93 3.60
C GLY A 147 12.77 4.42 3.36
N GLY A 148 13.12 4.86 2.17
CA GLY A 148 13.01 6.27 1.82
C GLY A 148 12.56 6.50 0.37
N ALA A 149 11.94 7.67 0.15
CA ALA A 149 11.41 8.14 -1.13
C ALA A 149 12.16 9.36 -1.70
N GLY A 150 13.13 9.89 -0.97
CA GLY A 150 13.91 11.05 -1.40
C GLY A 150 14.75 10.77 -2.64
N GLY A 151 15.17 11.84 -3.31
CA GLY A 151 15.94 11.73 -4.55
C GLY A 151 17.25 10.98 -4.42
N GLN A 152 17.82 10.94 -3.22
CA GLN A 152 19.06 10.22 -2.91
C GLN A 152 18.83 8.89 -2.17
N ASP A 153 17.59 8.56 -1.80
CA ASP A 153 17.29 7.37 -1.00
C ASP A 153 17.45 6.09 -1.83
N SER A 154 18.49 5.33 -1.54
CA SER A 154 18.88 4.13 -2.29
C SER A 154 19.21 2.94 -1.37
N ARG A 155 18.89 3.08 -0.09
CA ARG A 155 19.26 2.12 0.97
C ARG A 155 18.06 1.84 1.88
N ILE A 156 18.15 0.71 2.58
CA ILE A 156 17.22 0.28 3.60
C ILE A 156 17.97 0.25 4.92
N LEU A 157 17.42 0.84 5.96
CA LEU A 157 17.99 0.84 7.30
C LEU A 157 17.25 -0.17 8.20
N LYS A 158 18.02 -0.90 9.00
CA LYS A 158 17.51 -1.83 10.01
C LYS A 158 17.95 -1.39 11.40
N PHE A 159 16.98 -1.33 12.31
CA PHE A 159 17.19 -0.93 13.70
C PHE A 159 16.64 -1.98 14.66
N THR A 160 17.13 -1.99 15.88
CA THR A 160 16.43 -2.62 16.98
C THR A 160 15.16 -1.81 17.31
N ARG A 161 14.27 -2.38 18.10
CA ARG A 161 13.05 -1.71 18.53
C ARG A 161 13.30 -0.36 19.25
N ASP A 162 14.37 -0.29 20.02
CA ASP A 162 14.79 0.89 20.77
C ASP A 162 15.62 1.89 19.96
N GLY A 163 15.69 1.69 18.64
CA GLY A 163 16.31 2.63 17.71
C GLY A 163 17.82 2.51 17.57
N LYS A 164 18.45 1.41 18.04
CA LYS A 164 19.88 1.17 17.79
C LYS A 164 20.07 0.68 16.36
N PHE A 165 20.97 1.32 15.63
CA PHE A 165 21.32 0.90 14.29
C PHE A 165 21.91 -0.53 14.28
N VAL A 166 21.45 -1.34 13.35
CA VAL A 166 21.84 -2.74 13.18
C VAL A 166 22.56 -2.95 11.85
N ALA A 167 21.94 -2.51 10.76
CA ALA A 167 22.48 -2.71 9.42
C ALA A 167 21.90 -1.71 8.41
N GLU A 168 22.62 -1.53 7.33
CA GLU A 168 22.22 -0.82 6.13
C GLU A 168 22.33 -1.79 4.95
N PHE A 169 21.31 -1.82 4.10
CA PHE A 169 21.26 -2.67 2.92
C PHE A 169 21.14 -1.82 1.65
N GLY A 170 21.87 -2.20 0.63
CA GLY A 170 22.03 -1.44 -0.60
C GLY A 170 23.20 -0.48 -0.57
N LYS A 171 23.68 -0.11 -1.76
CA LYS A 171 24.78 0.84 -1.95
C LYS A 171 24.26 2.17 -2.43
N GLN A 172 24.86 3.25 -1.96
CA GLN A 172 24.62 4.58 -2.49
C GLN A 172 25.29 4.70 -3.86
N PRO A 173 24.53 4.89 -4.97
CA PRO A 173 25.17 5.21 -6.24
C PRO A 173 25.91 6.55 -6.19
N PRO A 174 26.95 6.75 -7.01
CA PRO A 174 27.60 8.05 -7.10
C PRO A 174 26.60 9.12 -7.53
N ALA A 175 26.69 10.29 -6.90
CA ALA A 175 25.84 11.42 -7.30
C ALA A 175 26.07 11.75 -8.78
N PRO A 176 25.02 12.04 -9.55
CA PRO A 176 25.19 12.45 -10.94
C PRO A 176 26.02 13.74 -10.99
N THR A 177 27.01 13.76 -11.87
CA THR A 177 27.79 14.98 -12.13
C THR A 177 26.87 16.04 -12.74
N LEU A 178 26.91 17.26 -12.21
CA LEU A 178 26.02 18.38 -12.57
C LEU A 178 26.06 18.77 -14.07
N ALA A 179 26.85 18.12 -14.91
CA ALA A 179 27.15 18.55 -16.27
C ALA A 179 26.17 18.08 -17.36
N ALA A 180 25.13 17.30 -17.09
CA ALA A 180 24.34 16.69 -18.16
C ALA A 180 22.86 16.38 -17.88
N ALA A 181 22.13 17.22 -17.17
CA ALA A 181 20.68 17.10 -17.14
C ALA A 181 20.06 18.14 -18.08
N PRO A 182 19.59 17.78 -19.30
CA PRO A 182 18.61 18.60 -20.00
C PRO A 182 17.37 18.63 -19.12
N GLY A 183 16.97 19.84 -18.68
CA GLY A 183 15.85 20.03 -17.78
C GLY A 183 14.56 19.41 -18.29
N ARG A 184 14.22 18.28 -17.73
CA ARG A 184 12.82 17.92 -17.49
C ARG A 184 12.62 18.01 -16.00
N GLY A 185 11.74 18.92 -15.61
CA GLY A 185 11.37 19.08 -14.21
C GLY A 185 10.99 17.72 -13.67
N ALA A 186 11.75 17.24 -12.69
CA ALA A 186 11.27 16.18 -11.81
C ALA A 186 9.87 16.60 -11.37
N ASP A 187 8.90 15.73 -11.58
CA ASP A 187 7.53 15.96 -11.17
C ASP A 187 7.55 16.13 -9.64
N THR A 188 7.69 17.38 -9.20
CA THR A 188 7.69 17.76 -7.78
C THR A 188 6.35 17.43 -7.10
N ALA A 189 5.36 17.02 -7.87
CA ALA A 189 4.08 16.52 -7.38
C ALA A 189 4.21 15.21 -6.56
N TYR A 190 5.33 14.49 -6.69
CA TYR A 190 5.57 13.25 -5.93
C TYR A 190 6.31 13.46 -4.62
N GLN A 191 6.88 14.61 -4.43
CA GLN A 191 7.49 14.99 -3.15
C GLN A 191 6.38 15.50 -2.24
N GLY A 192 5.99 14.70 -1.24
CA GLY A 192 4.95 15.04 -0.25
C GLY A 192 5.20 16.28 0.60
N VAL A 193 5.89 17.25 0.04
CA VAL A 193 6.15 18.56 0.62
C VAL A 193 5.68 19.61 -0.39
N SER A 194 4.51 20.18 -0.17
CA SER A 194 4.17 21.44 -0.82
C SER A 194 5.26 22.44 -0.48
N PRO A 195 5.94 23.09 -1.46
CA PRO A 195 6.82 24.18 -1.16
C PRO A 195 5.96 25.29 -0.56
N GLY A 196 6.06 25.49 0.74
CA GLY A 196 5.41 26.61 1.42
C GLY A 196 5.76 27.89 0.71
N ARG A 197 4.79 28.51 0.04
CA ARG A 197 4.93 29.83 -0.55
C ARG A 197 5.27 30.82 0.56
N GLY A 198 6.52 31.22 0.62
CA GLY A 198 6.92 32.39 1.36
C GLY A 198 7.82 32.18 2.57
N GLY A 199 9.08 32.19 2.34
CA GLY A 199 10.11 32.39 3.37
C GLY A 199 11.40 32.87 2.73
N ARG A 200 11.53 34.21 2.52
CA ARG A 200 12.84 34.80 2.34
C ARG A 200 13.59 34.67 3.66
N GLY A 201 14.63 33.80 3.66
CA GLY A 201 15.57 33.75 4.77
C GLY A 201 15.94 32.32 5.22
N ARG A 202 16.46 31.50 4.32
CA ARG A 202 17.41 30.43 4.62
C ARG A 202 18.39 30.33 3.47
N GLY A 203 19.69 30.11 3.81
CA GLY A 203 20.70 29.78 2.81
C GLY A 203 20.15 28.72 1.87
N ALA A 204 20.36 28.89 0.57
CA ALA A 204 19.88 27.96 -0.44
C ALA A 204 20.26 26.53 -0.03
N ARG A 205 19.28 25.73 0.35
CA ARG A 205 19.47 24.27 0.52
C ARG A 205 19.92 23.77 -0.84
N VAL A 206 21.14 23.30 -0.94
CA VAL A 206 21.63 22.66 -2.15
C VAL A 206 20.77 21.40 -2.33
N VAL A 207 19.79 21.49 -3.21
CA VAL A 207 18.98 20.33 -3.56
C VAL A 207 19.89 19.44 -4.42
N LYS A 208 20.31 18.32 -3.89
CA LYS A 208 21.04 17.31 -4.67
C LYS A 208 20.13 16.83 -5.80
N PRO A 209 20.65 16.67 -7.03
CA PRO A 209 19.86 16.12 -8.11
C PRO A 209 19.44 14.69 -7.77
N SER A 210 18.22 14.31 -8.14
CA SER A 210 17.73 12.95 -7.92
C SER A 210 18.62 11.94 -8.66
N LEU A 211 18.90 10.80 -8.02
CA LEU A 211 19.55 9.69 -8.70
C LEU A 211 18.68 9.18 -9.85
N PRO A 212 19.26 8.74 -10.95
CA PRO A 212 18.50 8.11 -12.02
C PRO A 212 17.89 6.78 -11.53
N PRO A 213 16.82 6.30 -12.18
CA PRO A 213 16.32 4.95 -11.95
C PRO A 213 17.40 3.90 -12.28
N ASN A 214 17.37 2.78 -11.57
CA ASN A 214 18.33 1.68 -11.73
C ASN A 214 17.66 0.32 -11.47
N SER A 215 16.50 0.11 -12.04
CA SER A 215 15.62 -1.03 -11.77
C SER A 215 16.25 -2.41 -12.00
N THR A 216 17.38 -2.49 -12.71
CA THR A 216 18.14 -3.73 -12.91
C THR A 216 19.33 -3.90 -11.97
N SER A 217 19.60 -2.95 -11.07
CA SER A 217 20.72 -3.03 -10.14
C SER A 217 20.55 -4.19 -9.16
N MET A 218 21.65 -4.91 -8.90
CA MET A 218 21.73 -5.94 -7.85
C MET A 218 22.37 -5.40 -6.55
N GLU A 219 22.66 -4.11 -6.48
CA GLU A 219 23.41 -3.53 -5.37
C GLU A 219 22.72 -2.34 -4.69
N SER A 220 21.81 -1.66 -5.37
CA SER A 220 21.16 -0.43 -4.86
C SER A 220 19.67 -0.40 -5.16
N PHE A 221 18.94 0.42 -4.40
CA PHE A 221 17.51 0.63 -4.56
C PHE A 221 17.22 2.00 -5.20
N GLY A 222 16.03 2.15 -5.70
CA GLY A 222 15.51 3.39 -6.27
C GLY A 222 14.33 3.97 -5.48
N GLY A 223 14.45 4.01 -4.16
CA GLY A 223 13.41 4.48 -3.27
C GLY A 223 12.54 3.34 -2.72
N PRO A 224 13.10 2.53 -1.80
CA PRO A 224 12.36 1.42 -1.18
C PRO A 224 11.24 1.96 -0.28
N ALA A 225 9.99 1.56 -0.57
CA ALA A 225 8.79 2.13 0.04
C ALA A 225 8.06 1.19 1.00
N GLY A 226 8.13 -0.11 0.81
CA GLY A 226 7.41 -1.08 1.60
C GLY A 226 8.14 -2.42 1.68
N PHE A 227 7.82 -3.20 2.71
CA PHE A 227 8.51 -4.44 3.03
C PHE A 227 7.52 -5.52 3.44
N ALA A 228 7.68 -6.74 2.90
CA ALA A 228 6.99 -7.93 3.36
C ALA A 228 8.00 -9.04 3.65
N PHE A 229 7.82 -9.76 4.76
CA PHE A 229 8.79 -10.72 5.26
C PHE A 229 8.34 -12.16 5.02
N ASP A 230 9.22 -12.97 4.45
CA ASP A 230 9.15 -14.43 4.49
C ASP A 230 10.24 -14.95 5.42
N THR A 231 9.98 -14.91 6.71
CA THR A 231 10.93 -15.30 7.76
C THR A 231 11.39 -16.75 7.60
N LYS A 232 10.51 -17.65 7.09
CA LYS A 232 10.85 -19.06 6.86
C LYS A 232 11.87 -19.23 5.74
N ALA A 233 11.79 -18.40 4.69
CA ALA A 233 12.72 -18.42 3.58
C ALA A 233 13.95 -17.50 3.82
N GLY A 234 13.94 -16.68 4.88
CA GLY A 234 14.96 -15.67 5.13
C GLY A 234 14.94 -14.57 4.06
N GLU A 235 13.78 -14.21 3.54
CA GLU A 235 13.63 -13.26 2.45
C GLU A 235 12.77 -12.05 2.83
N VAL A 236 13.12 -10.89 2.26
CA VAL A 236 12.30 -9.68 2.32
C VAL A 236 11.94 -9.27 0.91
N PHE A 237 10.66 -9.10 0.67
CA PHE A 237 10.13 -8.48 -0.56
C PHE A 237 10.09 -6.97 -0.36
N VAL A 238 10.67 -6.24 -1.27
CA VAL A 238 10.84 -4.78 -1.21
C VAL A 238 10.07 -4.14 -2.36
N ALA A 239 9.15 -3.25 -2.05
CA ALA A 239 8.56 -2.34 -3.02
C ALA A 239 9.61 -1.27 -3.37
N ASP A 240 10.36 -1.48 -4.44
CA ASP A 240 11.44 -0.60 -4.88
C ASP A 240 10.96 0.26 -6.05
N GLY A 241 10.22 1.33 -5.73
CA GLY A 241 9.38 1.94 -6.72
C GLY A 241 9.37 3.46 -6.85
N TYR A 242 9.89 4.28 -5.95
CA TYR A 242 9.83 5.74 -6.13
C TYR A 242 10.63 6.25 -7.33
N ARG A 243 11.73 5.57 -7.68
CA ARG A 243 12.50 5.80 -8.90
C ARG A 243 12.61 4.54 -9.75
N ASN A 244 12.61 3.36 -9.11
CA ASN A 244 12.60 2.07 -9.80
C ASN A 244 11.17 1.58 -10.05
N HIS A 245 11.04 0.54 -10.86
CA HIS A 245 9.75 -0.02 -11.29
C HIS A 245 9.69 -1.53 -11.01
N ARG A 246 10.04 -1.94 -9.78
CA ARG A 246 10.22 -3.35 -9.45
C ARG A 246 9.81 -3.74 -8.03
N VAL A 247 9.57 -5.04 -7.88
CA VAL A 247 9.71 -5.72 -6.59
C VAL A 247 11.12 -6.32 -6.56
N ALA A 248 11.89 -6.04 -5.52
CA ALA A 248 13.16 -6.68 -5.26
C ALA A 248 13.04 -7.65 -4.09
N VAL A 249 13.73 -8.78 -4.16
CA VAL A 249 13.79 -9.76 -3.07
C VAL A 249 15.21 -9.83 -2.55
N ILE A 250 15.37 -9.58 -1.27
CA ILE A 250 16.68 -9.59 -0.62
C ILE A 250 16.78 -10.70 0.42
N ASP A 251 17.99 -11.12 0.67
CA ASP A 251 18.30 -11.93 1.83
C ASP A 251 18.15 -11.11 3.11
N MET A 252 17.37 -11.62 4.07
CA MET A 252 17.01 -10.88 5.30
C MET A 252 18.19 -10.60 6.22
N GLN A 253 19.26 -11.40 6.13
CA GLN A 253 20.44 -11.29 6.98
C GLN A 253 21.53 -10.44 6.34
N THR A 254 21.80 -10.66 5.06
CA THR A 254 22.91 -10.03 4.34
C THR A 254 22.51 -8.79 3.55
N GLY A 255 21.21 -8.63 3.24
CA GLY A 255 20.67 -7.59 2.37
C GLY A 255 21.01 -7.78 0.89
N ALA A 256 21.64 -8.89 0.50
CA ALA A 256 21.96 -9.17 -0.89
C ALA A 256 20.65 -9.32 -1.72
N ILE A 257 20.56 -8.60 -2.83
CA ILE A 257 19.43 -8.74 -3.76
C ILE A 257 19.57 -10.10 -4.45
N LYS A 258 18.58 -10.97 -4.25
CA LYS A 258 18.57 -12.34 -4.79
C LYS A 258 17.91 -12.40 -6.18
N ARG A 259 16.87 -11.61 -6.37
CA ARG A 259 16.08 -11.51 -7.61
C ARG A 259 15.21 -10.26 -7.59
N PHE A 260 14.67 -9.90 -8.73
CA PHE A 260 13.68 -8.82 -8.88
C PHE A 260 12.82 -9.07 -10.12
N TRP A 261 11.69 -8.38 -10.18
CA TRP A 261 10.80 -8.37 -11.36
C TRP A 261 9.99 -7.08 -11.43
N GLY A 262 9.59 -6.73 -12.65
CA GLY A 262 8.64 -5.67 -12.97
C GLY A 262 7.22 -6.19 -13.11
N ALA A 263 6.35 -5.40 -13.72
CA ALA A 263 4.96 -5.81 -13.97
C ALA A 263 4.87 -7.12 -14.77
N TYR A 264 3.88 -7.94 -14.43
CA TYR A 264 3.64 -9.26 -15.03
C TYR A 264 4.79 -10.26 -14.86
N GLY A 265 5.68 -10.06 -13.88
CA GLY A 265 6.85 -10.90 -13.66
C GLY A 265 7.94 -10.74 -14.72
N LYS A 266 7.89 -9.69 -15.52
CA LYS A 266 8.87 -9.41 -16.57
C LYS A 266 10.02 -8.55 -16.05
N PRO A 267 11.17 -8.49 -16.72
CA PRO A 267 12.22 -7.56 -16.37
C PRO A 267 11.70 -6.10 -16.34
N PRO A 268 12.06 -5.31 -15.32
CA PRO A 268 11.69 -3.90 -15.25
C PRO A 268 12.44 -3.10 -16.30
N VAL A 269 11.83 -2.00 -16.75
CA VAL A 269 12.40 -1.08 -17.74
C VAL A 269 12.31 0.34 -17.17
N ASP A 270 13.43 1.07 -17.22
CA ASP A 270 13.55 2.44 -16.71
C ASP A 270 13.10 3.53 -17.70
N ALA A 271 12.55 3.13 -18.85
CA ALA A 271 11.99 4.08 -19.80
C ALA A 271 10.69 4.68 -19.29
N ASP A 272 10.44 5.94 -19.61
CA ASP A 272 9.19 6.62 -19.31
C ASP A 272 8.00 5.79 -19.81
N SER A 273 7.12 5.41 -18.90
CA SER A 273 5.84 4.80 -19.25
C SER A 273 4.84 5.91 -19.64
N ALA A 274 3.96 5.62 -20.60
CA ALA A 274 2.84 6.52 -20.88
C ALA A 274 2.01 6.74 -19.60
N ARG A 275 1.55 7.97 -19.39
CA ARG A 275 0.65 8.27 -18.27
C ARG A 275 -0.60 7.38 -18.37
N TYR A 276 -1.03 6.89 -17.21
CA TYR A 276 -2.27 6.13 -17.11
C TYR A 276 -3.46 6.94 -17.65
N SER A 277 -4.32 6.24 -18.36
CA SER A 277 -5.65 6.72 -18.77
C SER A 277 -6.61 5.54 -18.76
N PRO A 278 -7.85 5.70 -18.27
CA PRO A 278 -8.86 4.65 -18.26
C PRO A 278 -9.18 4.06 -19.63
N SER A 279 -8.94 4.84 -20.70
CA SER A 279 -9.18 4.42 -22.08
C SER A 279 -8.00 3.68 -22.73
N ASN A 280 -6.84 3.68 -22.08
CA ASN A 280 -5.65 3.03 -22.60
C ASN A 280 -5.63 1.54 -22.24
N ALA A 281 -4.90 0.76 -23.03
CA ALA A 281 -4.56 -0.61 -22.65
C ALA A 281 -3.76 -0.60 -21.34
N ALA A 282 -3.88 -1.68 -20.54
CA ALA A 282 -3.15 -1.84 -19.30
C ALA A 282 -1.64 -1.65 -19.51
N ALA A 283 -1.03 -0.85 -18.63
CA ALA A 283 0.39 -0.56 -18.69
C ALA A 283 1.22 -1.84 -18.53
N LYS A 284 2.20 -2.04 -19.42
CA LYS A 284 3.07 -3.23 -19.42
C LYS A 284 4.20 -3.16 -18.40
N GLN A 285 4.43 -2.00 -17.82
CA GLN A 285 5.40 -1.75 -16.75
C GLN A 285 4.70 -1.26 -15.50
N PHE A 286 5.35 -1.41 -14.35
CA PHE A 286 4.93 -0.70 -13.15
C PHE A 286 5.16 0.81 -13.31
N GLY A 287 4.28 1.59 -12.71
CA GLY A 287 4.62 2.91 -12.21
C GLY A 287 5.45 2.76 -10.92
N PRO A 288 5.45 3.76 -10.03
CA PRO A 288 6.07 3.62 -8.72
C PRO A 288 5.41 2.52 -7.89
N VAL A 289 6.15 1.45 -7.58
CA VAL A 289 5.69 0.39 -6.68
C VAL A 289 5.81 0.89 -5.24
N ARG A 290 4.68 1.07 -4.54
CA ARG A 290 4.69 1.64 -3.20
C ARG A 290 4.57 0.63 -2.08
N CYS A 291 3.86 -0.45 -2.30
CA CYS A 291 3.63 -1.45 -1.27
C CYS A 291 3.75 -2.88 -1.79
N VAL A 292 4.07 -3.77 -0.88
CA VAL A 292 4.01 -5.22 -1.04
C VAL A 292 3.45 -5.85 0.22
N GLU A 293 2.58 -6.85 0.08
CA GLU A 293 2.03 -7.64 1.18
C GLU A 293 2.09 -9.12 0.87
N LEU A 294 2.68 -9.90 1.76
CA LEU A 294 2.78 -11.35 1.63
C LEU A 294 1.68 -12.05 2.43
N ALA A 295 0.76 -12.71 1.75
CA ALA A 295 -0.29 -13.47 2.39
C ALA A 295 0.20 -14.85 2.88
N LYS A 296 -0.51 -15.43 3.86
CA LYS A 296 -0.20 -16.75 4.45
C LYS A 296 -0.21 -17.89 3.43
N ASP A 297 -0.95 -17.76 2.33
CA ASP A 297 -0.99 -18.73 1.23
C ASP A 297 0.18 -18.56 0.22
N GLY A 298 1.10 -17.63 0.50
CA GLY A 298 2.29 -17.39 -0.30
C GLY A 298 2.07 -16.51 -1.52
N LEU A 299 0.91 -15.87 -1.64
CA LEU A 299 0.66 -14.86 -2.66
C LEU A 299 1.17 -13.49 -2.21
N LEU A 300 1.86 -12.79 -3.10
CA LEU A 300 2.37 -11.46 -2.90
C LEU A 300 1.49 -10.44 -3.65
N TYR A 301 0.94 -9.49 -2.93
CA TYR A 301 0.13 -8.39 -3.46
C TYR A 301 1.00 -7.16 -3.62
N VAL A 302 0.95 -6.52 -4.78
CA VAL A 302 1.83 -5.40 -5.15
C VAL A 302 1.00 -4.21 -5.59
N CYS A 303 1.23 -3.05 -4.97
CA CYS A 303 0.57 -1.79 -5.32
C CYS A 303 1.28 -1.12 -6.48
N ASP A 304 0.50 -0.77 -7.49
CA ASP A 304 0.93 0.04 -8.62
C ASP A 304 -0.01 1.24 -8.77
N PRO A 305 0.17 2.28 -7.90
CA PRO A 305 -0.81 3.35 -7.74
C PRO A 305 -1.07 4.14 -9.02
N GLN A 306 -0.04 4.52 -9.76
CA GLN A 306 -0.23 5.31 -10.99
C GLN A 306 -0.99 4.58 -12.09
N ASN A 307 -1.10 3.27 -12.00
CA ASN A 307 -1.90 2.44 -12.90
C ASN A 307 -3.21 1.97 -12.24
N ASP A 308 -3.58 2.53 -11.10
CA ASP A 308 -4.79 2.21 -10.34
C ASP A 308 -4.97 0.71 -10.09
N ARG A 309 -3.88 -0.05 -9.89
CA ARG A 309 -4.01 -1.51 -9.86
C ARG A 309 -3.24 -2.19 -8.73
N ILE A 310 -3.70 -3.39 -8.44
CA ILE A 310 -2.99 -4.38 -7.64
C ILE A 310 -2.61 -5.52 -8.58
N GLN A 311 -1.35 -5.92 -8.59
CA GLN A 311 -0.89 -7.17 -9.21
C GLN A 311 -0.55 -8.20 -8.14
N VAL A 312 -0.88 -9.46 -8.41
CA VAL A 312 -0.65 -10.59 -7.51
C VAL A 312 0.37 -11.53 -8.14
N PHE A 313 1.33 -11.94 -7.33
CA PHE A 313 2.43 -12.81 -7.74
C PHE A 313 2.59 -14.00 -6.80
N LYS A 314 3.27 -15.04 -7.28
CA LYS A 314 3.93 -16.01 -6.42
C LYS A 314 5.26 -15.41 -5.90
N LYS A 315 5.84 -16.04 -4.88
CA LYS A 315 7.12 -15.60 -4.28
C LYS A 315 8.31 -15.64 -5.24
N ASP A 316 8.22 -16.37 -6.32
CA ASP A 316 9.24 -16.45 -7.37
C ASP A 316 9.12 -15.34 -8.43
N GLY A 317 8.09 -14.49 -8.34
CA GLY A 317 7.78 -13.43 -9.30
C GLY A 317 6.82 -13.85 -10.41
N SER A 318 6.33 -15.10 -10.41
CA SER A 318 5.34 -15.55 -11.39
C SER A 318 4.03 -14.78 -11.20
N PHE A 319 3.57 -14.10 -12.23
CA PHE A 319 2.32 -13.35 -12.24
C PHE A 319 1.11 -14.30 -12.10
N VAL A 320 0.14 -13.91 -11.29
CA VAL A 320 -1.08 -14.67 -11.04
C VAL A 320 -2.30 -13.95 -11.61
N THR A 321 -2.54 -12.72 -11.19
CA THR A 321 -3.70 -11.93 -11.61
C THR A 321 -3.49 -10.44 -11.32
N GLU A 322 -4.38 -9.62 -11.83
CA GLU A 322 -4.44 -8.19 -11.48
C GLU A 322 -5.88 -7.70 -11.38
N LYS A 323 -6.04 -6.56 -10.73
CA LYS A 323 -7.30 -5.84 -10.69
C LYS A 323 -7.04 -4.34 -10.65
N THR A 324 -7.72 -3.62 -11.54
CA THR A 324 -7.81 -2.16 -11.47
C THR A 324 -8.83 -1.75 -10.43
N ILE A 325 -8.43 -0.82 -9.55
CA ILE A 325 -9.25 -0.29 -8.46
C ILE A 325 -9.51 1.19 -8.77
N MET A 326 -10.78 1.61 -8.77
CA MET A 326 -11.17 2.99 -9.09
C MET A 326 -10.57 3.51 -10.41
N PRO A 327 -10.85 2.88 -11.56
CA PRO A 327 -10.14 3.08 -12.84
C PRO A 327 -10.21 4.50 -13.40
N ASN A 328 -11.05 5.36 -12.87
CA ASN A 328 -11.16 6.76 -13.29
C ASN A 328 -10.32 7.71 -12.45
N THR A 329 -9.48 7.19 -11.54
CA THR A 329 -8.57 8.00 -10.74
C THR A 329 -7.36 8.39 -11.57
N LEU A 330 -7.03 9.65 -11.55
CA LEU A 330 -5.85 10.20 -12.19
C LEU A 330 -4.89 10.78 -11.14
N GLY A 331 -3.83 11.44 -11.58
CA GLY A 331 -2.87 12.06 -10.66
C GLY A 331 -1.95 11.03 -10.02
N LEU A 332 -2.05 10.84 -8.71
CA LEU A 332 -1.21 9.90 -7.96
C LEU A 332 -1.80 8.48 -7.86
N GLY A 333 -3.01 8.28 -8.43
CA GLY A 333 -3.69 6.99 -8.49
C GLY A 333 -4.34 6.54 -7.19
N ALA A 334 -5.05 5.41 -7.25
CA ALA A 334 -5.96 4.96 -6.20
C ALA A 334 -5.37 3.96 -5.19
N VAL A 335 -4.25 3.31 -5.47
CA VAL A 335 -3.75 2.19 -4.64
C VAL A 335 -2.43 2.59 -3.98
N TRP A 336 -2.50 3.36 -2.89
CA TRP A 336 -1.29 3.87 -2.25
C TRP A 336 -0.66 2.87 -1.28
N ASP A 337 -1.48 2.12 -0.55
CA ASP A 337 -1.04 1.06 0.35
C ASP A 337 -2.12 0.00 0.52
N ILE A 338 -1.75 -1.18 1.00
CA ILE A 338 -2.64 -2.29 1.29
C ILE A 338 -2.29 -2.95 2.62
N ALA A 339 -3.32 -3.52 3.26
CA ALA A 339 -3.13 -4.37 4.44
C ALA A 339 -4.08 -5.58 4.38
N LEU A 340 -3.62 -6.71 4.88
CA LEU A 340 -4.41 -7.94 4.94
C LEU A 340 -5.24 -8.00 6.21
N SER A 341 -6.45 -8.54 6.13
CA SER A 341 -7.27 -8.83 7.31
C SER A 341 -6.63 -9.92 8.18
N ARG A 342 -6.94 -9.90 9.49
CA ARG A 342 -6.32 -10.81 10.47
C ARG A 342 -7.10 -12.10 10.74
N ASP A 343 -8.23 -12.30 10.05
CA ASP A 343 -8.91 -13.60 10.09
C ASP A 343 -7.99 -14.72 9.56
N PRO A 344 -8.21 -15.99 9.97
CA PRO A 344 -7.32 -17.08 9.60
C PRO A 344 -7.11 -17.26 8.10
N GLN A 345 -8.12 -16.92 7.28
CA GLN A 345 -8.10 -17.03 5.83
C GLN A 345 -7.57 -15.76 5.15
N GLN A 346 -7.37 -14.68 5.91
CA GLN A 346 -7.07 -13.36 5.36
C GLN A 346 -8.06 -13.03 4.22
N ALA A 347 -9.36 -13.13 4.53
CA ALA A 347 -10.42 -13.07 3.53
C ALA A 347 -10.56 -11.70 2.85
N TYR A 348 -10.05 -10.64 3.50
CA TYR A 348 -10.17 -9.27 3.03
C TYR A 348 -8.82 -8.59 2.82
N LEU A 349 -8.80 -7.67 1.88
CA LEU A 349 -7.70 -6.76 1.62
C LEU A 349 -8.20 -5.33 1.76
N TYR A 350 -7.51 -4.52 2.55
CA TYR A 350 -7.79 -3.10 2.72
C TYR A 350 -6.87 -2.31 1.80
N VAL A 351 -7.39 -1.26 1.17
CA VAL A 351 -6.63 -0.40 0.23
C VAL A 351 -6.75 1.05 0.67
N ALA A 352 -5.64 1.72 0.87
CA ALA A 352 -5.61 3.17 1.03
C ALA A 352 -5.69 3.83 -0.35
N ASP A 353 -6.75 4.59 -0.57
CA ASP A 353 -6.90 5.44 -1.73
C ASP A 353 -6.66 6.90 -1.35
N GLY A 354 -5.39 7.30 -1.42
CA GLY A 354 -4.98 8.63 -1.02
C GLY A 354 -5.52 9.74 -1.91
N GLN A 355 -5.75 9.45 -3.19
CA GLN A 355 -6.27 10.43 -4.15
C GLN A 355 -7.77 10.69 -3.94
N ASN A 356 -8.56 9.65 -3.64
CA ASN A 356 -10.00 9.77 -3.42
C ASN A 356 -10.37 9.89 -1.93
N MET A 357 -9.37 9.92 -1.02
CA MET A 357 -9.56 10.09 0.43
C MET A 357 -10.47 9.01 1.04
N GLN A 358 -10.25 7.76 0.65
CA GLN A 358 -11.06 6.61 1.07
C GLN A 358 -10.20 5.40 1.43
N ILE A 359 -10.82 4.48 2.17
CA ILE A 359 -10.31 3.13 2.35
C ILE A 359 -11.29 2.17 1.67
N HIS A 360 -10.77 1.30 0.79
CA HIS A 360 -11.58 0.26 0.16
C HIS A 360 -11.37 -1.07 0.86
N VAL A 361 -12.45 -1.82 1.03
CA VAL A 361 -12.45 -3.19 1.53
C VAL A 361 -12.74 -4.13 0.38
N LEU A 362 -11.78 -4.99 0.04
CA LEU A 362 -11.89 -5.93 -1.07
C LEU A 362 -12.05 -7.35 -0.54
N ASP A 363 -12.76 -8.17 -1.30
CA ASP A 363 -12.58 -9.63 -1.23
C ASP A 363 -11.18 -9.97 -1.74
N ARG A 364 -10.34 -10.60 -0.92
CA ARG A 364 -8.94 -10.84 -1.26
C ARG A 364 -8.75 -11.77 -2.47
N LYS A 365 -9.61 -12.77 -2.64
CA LYS A 365 -9.47 -13.76 -3.73
C LYS A 365 -9.84 -13.19 -5.10
N THR A 366 -10.89 -12.38 -5.14
CA THR A 366 -11.43 -11.82 -6.39
C THR A 366 -10.94 -10.41 -6.66
N LEU A 367 -10.38 -9.75 -5.64
CA LEU A 367 -10.06 -8.33 -5.62
C LEU A 367 -11.25 -7.42 -5.93
N ALA A 368 -12.47 -7.93 -5.74
CA ALA A 368 -13.67 -7.13 -5.89
C ALA A 368 -13.82 -6.17 -4.72
N VAL A 369 -14.09 -4.90 -4.99
CA VAL A 369 -14.41 -3.90 -3.97
C VAL A 369 -15.79 -4.25 -3.39
N LEU A 370 -15.83 -4.57 -2.10
CA LEU A 370 -17.06 -4.91 -1.37
C LEU A 370 -17.70 -3.66 -0.77
N ARG A 371 -16.91 -2.76 -0.23
CA ARG A 371 -17.32 -1.47 0.31
C ARG A 371 -16.16 -0.50 0.35
N SER A 372 -16.49 0.78 0.48
CA SER A 372 -15.53 1.85 0.75
C SER A 372 -16.01 2.69 1.93
N PHE A 373 -15.11 3.30 2.65
CA PHE A 373 -15.45 4.23 3.72
C PHE A 373 -14.45 5.39 3.77
N GLY A 374 -14.84 6.43 4.47
CA GLY A 374 -14.13 7.70 4.52
C GLY A 374 -14.64 8.69 3.49
N ASP A 375 -14.28 9.92 3.71
CA ASP A 375 -14.60 11.07 2.86
C ASP A 375 -13.52 12.13 3.09
N GLY A 376 -13.41 13.10 2.18
CA GLY A 376 -12.46 14.20 2.34
C GLY A 376 -12.77 15.06 3.56
N GLY A 377 -11.79 15.23 4.45
CA GLY A 377 -11.95 16.07 5.63
C GLY A 377 -10.97 15.76 6.75
N ARG A 378 -11.18 16.40 7.91
CA ARG A 378 -10.28 16.32 9.06
C ARG A 378 -10.95 15.80 10.35
N GLN A 379 -12.24 15.48 10.29
CA GLN A 379 -12.90 14.87 11.43
C GLN A 379 -12.48 13.39 11.56
N PRO A 380 -12.56 12.79 12.74
CA PRO A 380 -12.34 11.36 12.87
C PRO A 380 -13.20 10.56 11.88
N GLY A 381 -12.60 9.58 11.19
CA GLY A 381 -13.28 8.81 10.14
C GLY A 381 -13.31 9.47 8.76
N GLN A 382 -12.97 10.75 8.64
CA GLN A 382 -12.65 11.41 7.38
C GLN A 382 -11.15 11.33 7.11
N PHE A 383 -10.72 11.56 5.87
CA PHE A 383 -9.31 11.45 5.46
C PHE A 383 -8.81 12.68 4.72
N TYR A 384 -7.52 12.92 4.86
CA TYR A 384 -6.75 13.78 3.97
C TYR A 384 -5.51 13.00 3.51
N ALA A 385 -5.53 12.53 2.27
CA ALA A 385 -4.46 11.74 1.68
C ALA A 385 -4.00 10.55 2.57
N PRO A 386 -4.88 9.55 2.86
CA PRO A 386 -4.48 8.35 3.57
C PRO A 386 -3.35 7.65 2.82
N HIS A 387 -2.23 7.34 3.53
CA HIS A 387 -0.99 6.96 2.88
C HIS A 387 -0.58 5.52 3.16
N SER A 388 -0.63 5.09 4.41
CA SER A 388 -0.21 3.75 4.82
C SER A 388 -1.23 3.11 5.74
N LEU A 389 -1.30 1.77 5.71
CA LEU A 389 -2.22 0.93 6.45
C LEU A 389 -1.49 -0.14 7.24
N ALA A 390 -2.01 -0.47 8.42
CA ALA A 390 -1.60 -1.66 9.15
C ALA A 390 -2.78 -2.23 9.95
N THR A 391 -2.74 -3.52 10.26
CA THR A 391 -3.75 -4.20 11.08
C THR A 391 -3.11 -4.84 12.30
N ASP A 392 -3.74 -4.74 13.48
CA ASP A 392 -3.32 -5.45 14.69
C ASP A 392 -3.91 -6.86 14.79
N SER A 393 -3.54 -7.61 15.84
CA SER A 393 -4.01 -8.99 16.04
C SER A 393 -5.53 -9.13 16.23
N LYS A 394 -6.19 -8.05 16.64
CA LYS A 394 -7.65 -7.97 16.85
C LYS A 394 -8.41 -7.59 15.59
N GLY A 395 -7.67 -7.27 14.51
CA GLY A 395 -8.23 -6.82 13.23
C GLY A 395 -8.54 -5.33 13.18
N ASN A 396 -8.14 -4.53 14.18
CA ASN A 396 -8.24 -3.08 14.10
C ASN A 396 -7.35 -2.57 12.96
N LEU A 397 -7.78 -1.49 12.31
CA LEU A 397 -7.06 -0.87 11.21
C LEU A 397 -6.47 0.46 11.67
N TYR A 398 -5.21 0.68 11.31
CA TYR A 398 -4.49 1.93 11.53
C TYR A 398 -4.17 2.57 10.19
N THR A 399 -4.32 3.90 10.12
CA THR A 399 -4.05 4.68 8.90
C THR A 399 -3.15 5.85 9.21
N THR A 400 -2.23 6.17 8.31
CA THR A 400 -1.49 7.44 8.35
C THR A 400 -1.98 8.36 7.26
N GLU A 401 -1.85 9.67 7.48
CA GLU A 401 -2.20 10.69 6.51
C GLU A 401 -1.00 11.60 6.24
N THR A 402 -0.69 11.74 4.96
CA THR A 402 0.43 12.54 4.48
C THR A 402 0.03 13.97 4.11
N TYR A 403 0.94 14.74 3.53
CA TYR A 403 0.75 16.16 3.21
C TYR A 403 0.27 16.94 4.44
N GLU A 404 -0.82 17.68 4.32
CA GLU A 404 -1.46 18.46 5.38
C GLU A 404 -2.36 17.60 6.30
N GLY A 405 -2.54 16.32 6.02
CA GLY A 405 -3.25 15.38 6.89
C GLY A 405 -2.56 15.24 8.24
N LYS A 406 -1.27 14.95 8.25
CA LYS A 406 -0.38 14.94 9.43
C LYS A 406 -1.01 14.22 10.63
N ARG A 407 -1.58 13.06 10.39
CA ARG A 407 -2.41 12.37 11.37
C ARG A 407 -2.25 10.86 11.27
N VAL A 408 -2.54 10.19 12.37
CA VAL A 408 -2.76 8.75 12.46
C VAL A 408 -4.15 8.52 13.05
N GLN A 409 -4.89 7.55 12.50
CA GLN A 409 -6.19 7.16 13.02
C GLN A 409 -6.24 5.66 13.28
N LYS A 410 -7.03 5.27 14.28
CA LYS A 410 -7.39 3.89 14.58
C LYS A 410 -8.85 3.65 14.31
N PHE A 411 -9.14 2.51 13.72
CA PHE A 411 -10.49 2.03 13.45
C PHE A 411 -10.67 0.68 14.11
N ASP A 412 -11.50 0.63 15.14
CA ASP A 412 -11.82 -0.60 15.86
C ASP A 412 -12.65 -1.54 15.01
N TYR A 413 -12.20 -2.77 14.85
CA TYR A 413 -12.90 -3.81 14.14
C TYR A 413 -14.18 -4.26 14.88
N LYS A 414 -15.32 -4.22 14.20
CA LYS A 414 -16.64 -4.59 14.76
C LYS A 414 -17.23 -5.84 14.11
N GLY A 415 -16.39 -6.71 13.56
CA GLY A 415 -16.83 -7.93 12.91
C GLY A 415 -17.23 -7.75 11.46
N VAL A 416 -17.80 -8.79 10.86
CA VAL A 416 -18.24 -8.86 9.47
C VAL A 416 -19.75 -8.79 9.39
N ALA A 417 -20.28 -7.88 8.56
CA ALA A 417 -21.73 -7.69 8.38
C ALA A 417 -22.11 -7.68 6.88
N PRO A 418 -23.39 -7.92 6.56
CA PRO A 418 -23.89 -7.75 5.21
C PRO A 418 -23.62 -6.35 4.66
N VAL A 419 -23.26 -6.26 3.39
CA VAL A 419 -23.09 -4.97 2.71
C VAL A 419 -24.47 -4.52 2.20
N THR A 420 -24.93 -3.37 2.68
CA THR A 420 -26.18 -2.76 2.23
C THR A 420 -25.91 -1.35 1.74
N ALA A 421 -26.74 -0.84 0.83
CA ALA A 421 -26.61 0.52 0.28
C ALA A 421 -26.74 1.63 1.35
N LYS A 422 -27.31 1.32 2.52
CA LYS A 422 -27.53 2.26 3.63
C LYS A 422 -26.54 2.08 4.78
N ASP A 423 -25.58 1.16 4.65
CA ASP A 423 -24.71 0.79 5.75
C ASP A 423 -23.45 1.68 5.76
N PRO A 424 -23.29 2.58 6.73
CA PRO A 424 -22.04 3.32 6.86
C PRO A 424 -20.92 2.32 7.15
N ALA A 425 -19.86 2.35 6.36
CA ALA A 425 -18.71 1.47 6.53
C ALA A 425 -17.97 1.74 7.84
N VAL A 426 -17.98 2.99 8.30
CA VAL A 426 -17.48 3.44 9.61
C VAL A 426 -18.65 3.96 10.42
N VAL A 427 -18.79 3.44 11.63
CA VAL A 427 -19.79 3.89 12.59
C VAL A 427 -19.10 4.85 13.56
N TRP A 428 -19.67 6.04 13.72
CA TRP A 428 -19.31 6.92 14.83
C TRP A 428 -19.74 6.26 16.15
N PRO A 429 -18.97 6.37 17.23
CA PRO A 429 -19.36 5.82 18.50
C PRO A 429 -20.75 6.34 18.86
N SER A 430 -21.74 5.46 18.94
CA SER A 430 -23.04 5.83 19.50
C SER A 430 -22.78 6.32 20.92
N LYS A 431 -23.34 7.49 21.29
CA LYS A 431 -23.33 7.90 22.70
C LYS A 431 -23.71 6.67 23.52
N ALA A 432 -22.83 6.23 24.40
CA ALA A 432 -23.11 5.13 25.31
C ALA A 432 -24.50 5.40 25.86
N SER A 433 -25.44 4.49 25.66
CA SER A 433 -26.77 4.57 26.23
C SER A 433 -26.58 4.80 27.70
N GLY A 434 -26.87 6.03 28.15
CA GLY A 434 -26.55 6.50 29.47
C GLY A 434 -26.99 5.48 30.51
N GLY A 435 -26.02 4.97 31.28
CA GLY A 435 -26.33 4.26 32.48
C GLY A 435 -27.28 5.14 33.29
N LYS A 436 -28.45 4.64 33.60
CA LYS A 436 -29.36 5.27 34.53
C LYS A 436 -28.57 5.57 35.76
N ARG A 437 -28.54 6.85 36.15
CA ARG A 437 -28.08 7.30 37.48
C ARG A 437 -28.93 6.64 38.56
#